data_c12090ad200c598a02e76f4c356c7472
#
_entry.id   c12090ad200c598a02e76f4c356c7472
#
_cell.length_a   1.000
_cell.length_b   1.000
_cell.length_c   1.000
_cell.angle_alpha   90.00
_cell.angle_beta   90.00
_cell.angle_gamma   90.00
#
_symmetry.space_group_name_H-M   'P 1'
#
loop_
_entity.id
_entity.type
_entity.pdbx_description
1 polymer ?
#
loop_
_entity_poly.entity_id
_entity_poly.type
_entity_poly.pdbx_seq_one_letter_code
_entity_poly.pdbx_strand_id
1 'polypeptide(L)'
;MAQSRARQTTEAIEKIYVSMRHLFYRGSFKPGGRSGQNIRTLLSTINPEIYGTMNNLNKIELDGLLYVLDRLPEGIEECAFIHLTSDEGFHKASFTPIVPKKRRRNCYRIDQHQMNIEVLLGRSEIYDILTHLTFLYIEADKIRNIGFDMEEGRPRRVWKIIEEVAKGEKKFTRTEKETAIIHLSALLGRSFDETLEAYKKFGSDDNPDRLFKIVYNLGQVSFLDWAEEREREIYFSAILQERVGHHLFGEKWANTLKEILVKENLYQRPLNIISANMHSVKNMLFANDALKKTCKTGIDYTLYEEISNKKDLQDKILDYALSQGMIYINDESGSNIDVQIIDLKKINLKNTPFAEADFSGKDVLIVFDYAFGEQAYEIMDELLRPFDVKGEECKLNVKSISIMGKAGILTGEKGDIMIPTSHIFEGTADNYPFENALKLDDFQDTELKAFEGSMVTVLGTSLQNKDILSYFMNTSWKSIGLEMEGAHYQKAIQVASKIRHHINENLFLCYAYYASDNPLETGSTLSSGGLGLTGVKPTYLITLRILEKILK
;
A
#
# COMPACT_ATOMS: atom_id res chain seq x y z
N MET A 1 -29.89 13.26 -3.52
CA MET A 1 -29.33 12.79 -2.23
C MET A 1 -27.95 12.17 -2.41
N ALA A 2 -27.73 11.20 -3.30
CA ALA A 2 -26.43 10.55 -3.51
C ALA A 2 -25.28 11.51 -3.91
N GLN A 3 -25.50 12.43 -4.85
CA GLN A 3 -24.50 13.45 -5.21
C GLN A 3 -24.12 14.37 -4.04
N SER A 4 -25.07 14.71 -3.17
CA SER A 4 -24.81 15.52 -1.97
C SER A 4 -23.92 14.75 -0.97
N ARG A 5 -24.13 13.46 -0.81
CA ARG A 5 -23.34 12.62 0.08
C ARG A 5 -21.92 12.37 -0.44
N ALA A 6 -21.77 12.03 -1.73
CA ALA A 6 -20.47 11.90 -2.35
C ALA A 6 -19.62 13.16 -2.21
N ARG A 7 -20.22 14.34 -2.44
CA ARG A 7 -19.54 15.62 -2.25
C ARG A 7 -19.10 15.86 -0.80
N GLN A 8 -19.97 15.59 0.19
CA GLN A 8 -19.62 15.71 1.60
C GLN A 8 -18.46 14.78 1.98
N THR A 9 -18.46 13.56 1.44
CA THR A 9 -17.42 12.59 1.69
C THR A 9 -16.10 13.00 1.04
N THR A 10 -16.11 13.52 -0.21
CA THR A 10 -14.91 14.08 -0.87
C THR A 10 -14.32 15.24 -0.06
N GLU A 11 -15.15 16.17 0.40
CA GLU A 11 -14.72 17.27 1.27
C GLU A 11 -14.15 16.77 2.61
N ALA A 12 -14.71 15.69 3.17
CA ALA A 12 -14.19 15.09 4.40
C ALA A 12 -12.83 14.40 4.19
N ILE A 13 -12.63 13.74 3.04
CA ILE A 13 -11.33 13.15 2.67
C ILE A 13 -10.27 14.23 2.51
N GLU A 14 -10.57 15.33 1.82
CA GLU A 14 -9.64 16.45 1.70
C GLU A 14 -9.27 17.03 3.08
N LYS A 15 -10.28 17.27 3.94
CA LYS A 15 -10.07 17.81 5.28
C LYS A 15 -9.27 16.87 6.18
N ILE A 16 -9.51 15.56 6.13
CA ILE A 16 -8.75 14.58 6.93
C ILE A 16 -7.28 14.53 6.49
N TYR A 17 -7.02 14.57 5.19
CA TYR A 17 -5.67 14.63 4.62
C TYR A 17 -4.92 15.90 5.05
N VAL A 18 -5.52 17.07 4.92
CA VAL A 18 -4.94 18.34 5.36
C VAL A 18 -4.69 18.32 6.87
N SER A 19 -5.63 17.80 7.66
CA SER A 19 -5.50 17.70 9.12
C SER A 19 -4.35 16.78 9.52
N MET A 20 -4.23 15.60 8.91
CA MET A 20 -3.15 14.66 9.20
C MET A 20 -1.79 15.21 8.81
N ARG A 21 -1.69 15.88 7.66
CA ARG A 21 -0.48 16.58 7.23
C ARG A 21 -0.07 17.66 8.24
N HIS A 22 -1.03 18.42 8.75
CA HIS A 22 -0.76 19.45 9.76
C HIS A 22 -0.27 18.84 11.09
N LEU A 23 -0.88 17.73 11.52
CA LEU A 23 -0.47 17.02 12.72
C LEU A 23 0.95 16.46 12.60
N PHE A 24 1.30 15.92 11.45
CA PHE A 24 2.67 15.46 11.16
C PHE A 24 3.70 16.58 11.35
N TYR A 25 3.47 17.75 10.76
CA TYR A 25 4.38 18.89 10.92
C TYR A 25 4.39 19.47 12.34
N ARG A 26 3.29 19.34 13.08
CA ARG A 26 3.22 19.74 14.50
C ARG A 26 4.02 18.80 15.42
N GLY A 27 4.30 17.58 15.02
CA GLY A 27 5.10 16.61 15.77
C GLY A 27 4.30 15.72 16.72
N SER A 28 3.00 15.96 16.93
CA SER A 28 2.18 15.10 17.79
C SER A 28 0.70 15.11 17.43
N PHE A 29 0.03 14.02 17.76
CA PHE A 29 -1.40 13.82 17.64
C PHE A 29 -2.00 13.25 18.92
N LYS A 30 -2.98 13.95 19.49
CA LYS A 30 -3.72 13.53 20.68
C LYS A 30 -5.14 13.09 20.26
N PRO A 31 -5.43 11.78 20.26
CA PRO A 31 -6.74 11.26 19.84
C PRO A 31 -7.93 11.76 20.67
N GLY A 32 -7.72 12.04 21.97
CA GLY A 32 -8.72 12.61 22.87
C GLY A 32 -8.88 14.13 22.77
N GLY A 33 -7.90 14.84 22.17
CA GLY A 33 -7.92 16.29 22.03
C GLY A 33 -8.81 16.78 20.87
N ARG A 34 -8.87 18.11 20.67
CA ARG A 34 -9.70 18.75 19.61
C ARG A 34 -9.37 18.24 18.21
N SER A 35 -8.09 18.04 17.90
CA SER A 35 -7.65 17.50 16.60
C SER A 35 -8.09 16.04 16.41
N GLY A 36 -8.05 15.25 17.47
CA GLY A 36 -8.55 13.88 17.47
C GLY A 36 -10.05 13.80 17.23
N GLN A 37 -10.81 14.63 17.92
CA GLN A 37 -12.27 14.72 17.70
C GLN A 37 -12.62 15.16 16.27
N ASN A 38 -11.85 16.10 15.69
CA ASN A 38 -12.03 16.49 14.30
C ASN A 38 -11.79 15.30 13.33
N ILE A 39 -10.69 14.56 13.49
CA ILE A 39 -10.41 13.40 12.64
C ILE A 39 -11.47 12.30 12.83
N ARG A 40 -11.91 12.02 14.05
CA ARG A 40 -13.02 11.09 14.34
C ARG A 40 -14.31 11.50 13.60
N THR A 41 -14.66 12.79 13.64
CA THR A 41 -15.85 13.32 12.97
C THR A 41 -15.73 13.18 11.45
N LEU A 42 -14.56 13.50 10.88
CA LEU A 42 -14.31 13.36 9.45
C LEU A 42 -14.37 11.88 9.02
N LEU A 43 -13.72 10.97 9.77
CA LEU A 43 -13.77 9.54 9.50
C LEU A 43 -15.20 8.97 9.59
N SER A 44 -15.96 9.44 10.58
CA SER A 44 -17.39 9.12 10.74
C SER A 44 -18.24 9.61 9.55
N THR A 45 -17.92 10.79 9.02
CA THR A 45 -18.59 11.38 7.84
C THR A 45 -18.28 10.58 6.57
N ILE A 46 -17.02 10.19 6.38
CA ILE A 46 -16.59 9.34 5.27
C ILE A 46 -17.27 7.97 5.35
N ASN A 47 -17.37 7.41 6.55
CA ASN A 47 -17.93 6.08 6.83
C ASN A 47 -17.38 5.02 5.86
N PRO A 48 -16.07 4.72 5.91
CA PRO A 48 -15.45 3.79 4.99
C PRO A 48 -16.04 2.39 5.08
N GLU A 49 -16.14 1.69 3.96
CA GLU A 49 -16.72 0.33 3.89
C GLU A 49 -16.03 -0.65 4.84
N ILE A 50 -14.70 -0.55 4.96
CA ILE A 50 -13.90 -1.44 5.83
C ILE A 50 -14.21 -1.26 7.33
N TYR A 51 -14.75 -0.10 7.70
CA TYR A 51 -15.12 0.22 9.08
C TYR A 51 -16.65 0.11 9.32
N GLY A 52 -17.36 -0.48 8.42
CA GLY A 52 -18.77 -0.88 8.38
C GLY A 52 -19.68 -0.29 9.46
N THR A 53 -19.70 -0.91 10.63
CA THR A 53 -20.57 -0.49 11.75
C THR A 53 -19.92 0.49 12.72
N MET A 54 -18.82 1.17 12.33
CA MET A 54 -18.11 2.11 13.20
C MET A 54 -19.02 3.18 13.83
N ASN A 55 -20.00 3.68 13.09
CA ASN A 55 -20.96 4.69 13.53
C ASN A 55 -22.08 4.15 14.41
N ASN A 56 -22.18 2.82 14.60
CA ASN A 56 -23.16 2.20 15.48
C ASN A 56 -22.56 2.03 16.89
N LEU A 57 -23.02 2.84 17.83
CA LEU A 57 -22.49 2.85 19.20
C LEU A 57 -22.73 1.56 19.99
N ASN A 58 -23.68 0.73 19.54
CA ASN A 58 -24.06 -0.52 20.21
C ASN A 58 -23.49 -1.77 19.53
N LYS A 59 -22.69 -1.59 18.48
CA LYS A 59 -22.16 -2.71 17.70
C LYS A 59 -20.67 -2.51 17.43
N ILE A 60 -19.83 -3.46 17.85
CA ILE A 60 -18.39 -3.43 17.59
C ILE A 60 -18.10 -3.91 16.18
N GLU A 61 -17.21 -3.22 15.46
CA GLU A 61 -16.84 -3.57 14.11
C GLU A 61 -15.70 -4.60 14.08
N LEU A 62 -16.03 -5.86 13.84
CA LEU A 62 -15.08 -6.98 13.95
C LEU A 62 -14.18 -7.13 12.72
N ASP A 63 -14.72 -7.02 11.51
CA ASP A 63 -13.92 -7.16 10.30
C ASP A 63 -12.96 -5.99 10.15
N GLY A 64 -13.39 -4.76 10.49
CA GLY A 64 -12.53 -3.58 10.58
C GLY A 64 -11.44 -3.73 11.63
N LEU A 65 -11.75 -4.28 12.82
CA LEU A 65 -10.74 -4.56 13.85
C LEU A 65 -9.69 -5.57 13.36
N LEU A 66 -10.11 -6.66 12.73
CA LEU A 66 -9.19 -7.65 12.16
C LEU A 66 -8.30 -7.03 11.09
N TYR A 67 -8.90 -6.23 10.19
CA TYR A 67 -8.19 -5.52 9.14
C TYR A 67 -7.09 -4.61 9.70
N VAL A 68 -7.40 -3.82 10.71
CA VAL A 68 -6.49 -2.86 11.35
C VAL A 68 -5.39 -3.58 12.13
N LEU A 69 -5.76 -4.58 12.95
CA LEU A 69 -4.80 -5.31 13.78
C LEU A 69 -3.83 -6.18 12.98
N ASP A 70 -4.21 -6.61 11.78
CA ASP A 70 -3.26 -7.27 10.87
C ASP A 70 -2.23 -6.31 10.24
N ARG A 71 -2.47 -4.98 10.33
CA ARG A 71 -1.61 -3.91 9.79
C ARG A 71 -0.87 -3.12 10.85
N LEU A 72 -1.22 -3.28 12.11
CA LEU A 72 -0.53 -2.73 13.27
C LEU A 72 0.24 -3.83 14.01
N PRO A 73 1.28 -3.47 14.79
CA PRO A 73 2.05 -4.45 15.55
C PRO A 73 1.21 -5.13 16.63
N GLU A 74 1.50 -6.39 16.89
CA GLU A 74 0.88 -7.13 17.98
C GLU A 74 1.15 -6.45 19.33
N GLY A 75 0.12 -6.32 20.17
CA GLY A 75 0.16 -5.61 21.44
C GLY A 75 -0.10 -4.10 21.34
N ILE A 76 -0.45 -3.58 20.15
CA ILE A 76 -0.80 -2.16 19.99
C ILE A 76 -2.02 -1.76 20.82
N GLU A 77 -2.93 -2.71 21.05
CA GLU A 77 -4.13 -2.53 21.87
C GLU A 77 -3.87 -2.23 23.35
N GLU A 78 -2.64 -2.47 23.82
CA GLU A 78 -2.21 -2.20 25.18
C GLU A 78 -1.49 -0.86 25.33
N CYS A 79 -1.14 -0.20 24.22
CA CYS A 79 -0.27 0.97 24.23
C CYS A 79 -1.05 2.27 24.31
N ALA A 80 -0.63 3.16 25.21
CA ALA A 80 -1.11 4.53 25.32
C ALA A 80 -0.24 5.51 24.53
N PHE A 81 1.06 5.21 24.37
CA PHE A 81 2.03 6.05 23.68
C PHE A 81 2.55 5.33 22.44
N ILE A 82 2.45 6.01 21.30
CA ILE A 82 2.91 5.47 20.03
C ILE A 82 3.88 6.47 19.41
N HIS A 83 5.10 6.03 19.16
CA HIS A 83 6.09 6.85 18.48
C HIS A 83 6.25 6.36 17.06
N LEU A 84 5.94 7.22 16.10
CA LEU A 84 6.27 7.02 14.71
C LEU A 84 7.70 7.52 14.49
N THR A 85 8.57 6.59 14.14
CA THR A 85 10.01 6.81 13.98
C THR A 85 10.42 6.53 12.54
N SER A 86 11.63 6.91 12.18
CA SER A 86 12.29 6.45 10.98
C SER A 86 13.29 5.34 11.32
N ASP A 87 14.21 4.99 10.43
CA ASP A 87 15.36 4.15 10.75
C ASP A 87 16.30 4.89 11.71
N GLU A 88 16.06 4.75 13.00
CA GLU A 88 16.80 5.41 14.09
C GLU A 88 17.72 4.43 14.82
N GLY A 89 17.99 3.28 14.22
CA GLY A 89 18.92 2.31 14.74
C GLY A 89 18.36 1.37 15.82
N PHE A 90 17.05 1.28 15.99
CA PHE A 90 16.42 0.32 16.94
C PHE A 90 16.82 -1.12 16.65
N HIS A 91 17.07 -1.48 15.40
CA HIS A 91 17.56 -2.81 14.99
C HIS A 91 18.95 -3.15 15.57
N LYS A 92 19.72 -2.15 16.03
CA LYS A 92 21.02 -2.32 16.69
C LYS A 92 20.90 -2.44 18.21
N ALA A 93 19.71 -2.19 18.76
CA ALA A 93 19.43 -2.33 20.20
C ALA A 93 18.96 -3.76 20.53
N SER A 94 18.71 -4.03 21.81
CA SER A 94 18.27 -5.34 22.29
C SER A 94 16.78 -5.64 22.07
N PHE A 95 16.05 -4.73 21.39
CA PHE A 95 14.63 -4.91 21.14
C PHE A 95 14.37 -5.93 20.02
N THR A 96 13.44 -6.84 20.27
CA THR A 96 12.99 -7.78 19.22
C THR A 96 11.97 -7.08 18.31
N PRO A 97 12.18 -7.09 16.98
CA PRO A 97 11.25 -6.47 16.07
C PRO A 97 9.92 -7.24 16.01
N ILE A 98 8.82 -6.51 16.04
CA ILE A 98 7.46 -7.00 15.82
C ILE A 98 7.03 -6.55 14.43
N VAL A 99 6.82 -7.50 13.50
CA VAL A 99 6.41 -7.19 12.13
C VAL A 99 4.92 -7.46 11.97
N PRO A 100 4.10 -6.47 11.60
CA PRO A 100 2.68 -6.68 11.34
C PRO A 100 2.44 -7.70 10.23
N LYS A 101 1.37 -8.50 10.34
CA LYS A 101 1.07 -9.58 9.37
C LYS A 101 0.91 -9.11 7.91
N LYS A 102 0.43 -7.89 7.71
CA LYS A 102 0.11 -7.33 6.38
C LYS A 102 0.93 -6.08 6.03
N ARG A 103 2.03 -5.82 6.72
CA ARG A 103 2.96 -4.72 6.44
C ARG A 103 4.41 -5.18 6.64
N ARG A 104 5.33 -4.58 5.90
CA ARG A 104 6.77 -4.88 5.97
C ARG A 104 7.52 -3.75 6.69
N ARG A 105 7.19 -3.52 7.96
CA ARG A 105 7.86 -2.53 8.79
C ARG A 105 8.21 -3.14 10.14
N ASN A 106 9.31 -2.69 10.73
CA ASN A 106 9.68 -3.08 12.07
C ASN A 106 8.95 -2.20 13.08
N CYS A 107 8.49 -2.81 14.14
CA CYS A 107 7.94 -2.12 15.30
C CYS A 107 8.63 -2.66 16.54
N TYR A 108 8.75 -1.84 17.58
CA TYR A 108 9.48 -2.22 18.78
C TYR A 108 8.65 -1.86 20.02
N ARG A 109 8.39 -2.85 20.87
CA ARG A 109 7.80 -2.64 22.18
C ARG A 109 8.85 -2.11 23.12
N ILE A 110 8.73 -0.87 23.56
CA ILE A 110 9.70 -0.22 24.45
C ILE A 110 9.44 -0.57 25.90
N ASP A 111 8.17 -0.50 26.29
CA ASP A 111 7.68 -0.91 27.62
C ASP A 111 6.22 -1.39 27.55
N GLN A 112 5.53 -1.48 28.68
CA GLN A 112 4.14 -1.95 28.75
C GLN A 112 3.15 -1.02 28.03
N HIS A 113 3.48 0.26 27.86
CA HIS A 113 2.56 1.28 27.37
C HIS A 113 3.05 1.98 26.09
N GLN A 114 4.28 1.72 25.66
CA GLN A 114 4.89 2.40 24.52
C GLN A 114 5.26 1.43 23.39
N MET A 115 4.84 1.80 22.17
CA MET A 115 5.20 1.12 20.93
C MET A 115 5.85 2.12 19.97
N ASN A 116 7.01 1.76 19.43
CA ASN A 116 7.64 2.48 18.32
C ASN A 116 7.31 1.77 17.01
N ILE A 117 6.94 2.54 15.99
CA ILE A 117 6.60 2.04 14.64
C ILE A 117 7.52 2.74 13.65
N GLU A 118 8.35 1.98 12.95
CA GLU A 118 9.19 2.52 11.88
C GLU A 118 8.35 2.80 10.62
N VAL A 119 8.42 4.02 10.14
CA VAL A 119 7.77 4.48 8.91
C VAL A 119 8.84 4.57 7.82
N LEU A 120 8.64 3.83 6.74
CA LEU A 120 9.59 3.69 5.65
C LEU A 120 9.03 4.18 4.30
N LEU A 121 7.70 4.23 4.16
CA LEU A 121 7.01 4.49 2.90
C LEU A 121 6.41 5.91 2.81
N GLY A 122 6.97 6.86 3.56
CA GLY A 122 6.59 8.26 3.48
C GLY A 122 5.25 8.61 4.14
N ARG A 123 4.67 9.75 3.72
CA ARG A 123 3.48 10.34 4.37
C ARG A 123 2.23 9.49 4.24
N SER A 124 2.03 8.82 3.12
CA SER A 124 0.85 7.95 2.93
C SER A 124 0.79 6.83 3.97
N GLU A 125 1.94 6.29 4.37
CA GLU A 125 2.02 5.29 5.45
C GLU A 125 1.63 5.87 6.81
N ILE A 126 2.07 7.11 7.11
CA ILE A 126 1.69 7.83 8.33
C ILE A 126 0.17 8.00 8.39
N TYR A 127 -0.44 8.44 7.29
CA TYR A 127 -1.90 8.66 7.24
C TYR A 127 -2.68 7.36 7.39
N ASP A 128 -2.20 6.26 6.82
CA ASP A 128 -2.78 4.92 6.99
C ASP A 128 -2.74 4.50 8.48
N ILE A 129 -1.59 4.68 9.13
CA ILE A 129 -1.42 4.39 10.56
C ILE A 129 -2.35 5.23 11.44
N LEU A 130 -2.41 6.55 11.19
CA LEU A 130 -3.27 7.46 11.97
C LEU A 130 -4.76 7.13 11.80
N THR A 131 -5.16 6.74 10.59
CA THR A 131 -6.53 6.32 10.29
C THR A 131 -6.88 5.04 11.06
N HIS A 132 -5.98 4.05 11.02
CA HIS A 132 -6.16 2.78 11.74
C HIS A 132 -6.23 2.98 13.25
N LEU A 133 -5.35 3.80 13.82
CA LEU A 133 -5.36 4.10 15.24
C LEU A 133 -6.62 4.88 15.66
N THR A 134 -7.07 5.82 14.82
CA THR A 134 -8.31 6.56 15.09
C THR A 134 -9.51 5.62 15.14
N PHE A 135 -9.63 4.70 14.18
CA PHE A 135 -10.68 3.68 14.19
C PHE A 135 -10.57 2.78 15.44
N LEU A 136 -9.36 2.29 15.75
CA LEU A 136 -9.12 1.44 16.92
C LEU A 136 -9.58 2.12 18.23
N TYR A 137 -9.33 3.42 18.37
CA TYR A 137 -9.75 4.17 19.55
C TYR A 137 -11.26 4.43 19.59
N ILE A 138 -11.92 4.58 18.44
CA ILE A 138 -13.38 4.64 18.37
C ILE A 138 -13.99 3.33 18.89
N GLU A 139 -13.48 2.19 18.44
CA GLU A 139 -13.96 0.88 18.89
C GLU A 139 -13.64 0.63 20.38
N ALA A 140 -12.46 1.05 20.85
CA ALA A 140 -12.09 0.97 22.27
C ALA A 140 -13.05 1.77 23.16
N ASP A 141 -13.44 2.97 22.74
CA ASP A 141 -14.42 3.79 23.49
C ASP A 141 -15.82 3.15 23.50
N LYS A 142 -16.24 2.50 22.42
CA LYS A 142 -17.50 1.73 22.37
C LYS A 142 -17.44 0.55 23.36
N ILE A 143 -16.35 -0.23 23.34
CA ILE A 143 -16.14 -1.36 24.25
C ILE A 143 -16.19 -0.89 25.71
N ARG A 144 -15.49 0.22 26.05
CA ARG A 144 -15.55 0.83 27.38
C ARG A 144 -16.99 1.17 27.77
N ASN A 145 -17.72 1.91 26.93
CA ASN A 145 -19.07 2.38 27.27
C ASN A 145 -20.07 1.24 27.46
N ILE A 146 -19.86 0.10 26.81
CA ILE A 146 -20.70 -1.10 26.98
C ILE A 146 -20.22 -1.92 28.19
N GLY A 147 -18.91 -2.07 28.38
CA GLY A 147 -18.32 -2.92 29.41
C GLY A 147 -18.31 -2.34 30.82
N PHE A 148 -18.37 -1.02 30.94
CA PHE A 148 -18.29 -0.33 32.25
C PHE A 148 -19.53 0.53 32.50
N ASP A 149 -19.85 0.68 33.76
CA ASP A 149 -20.78 1.68 34.25
C ASP A 149 -20.02 3.00 34.44
N MET A 150 -20.26 3.96 33.56
CA MET A 150 -19.50 5.21 33.51
C MET A 150 -19.93 6.20 34.61
N GLU A 151 -21.12 6.02 35.22
CA GLU A 151 -21.59 6.84 36.35
C GLU A 151 -20.94 6.37 37.65
N GLU A 152 -20.85 5.06 37.86
CA GLU A 152 -20.29 4.47 39.04
C GLU A 152 -18.78 4.13 38.92
N GLY A 153 -18.19 4.29 37.74
CA GLY A 153 -16.77 4.03 37.51
C GLY A 153 -16.34 2.58 37.76
N ARG A 154 -17.24 1.61 37.49
CA ARG A 154 -16.99 0.20 37.75
C ARG A 154 -17.30 -0.72 36.57
N PRO A 155 -16.61 -1.89 36.46
CA PRO A 155 -16.91 -2.86 35.42
C PRO A 155 -18.29 -3.49 35.61
N ARG A 156 -19.03 -3.69 34.54
CA ARG A 156 -20.30 -4.45 34.52
C ARG A 156 -20.00 -5.95 34.67
N ARG A 157 -21.01 -6.74 35.02
CA ARG A 157 -20.87 -8.19 35.23
C ARG A 157 -20.28 -8.91 34.00
N VAL A 158 -20.68 -8.52 32.81
CA VAL A 158 -20.18 -9.10 31.56
C VAL A 158 -18.67 -8.93 31.40
N TRP A 159 -18.11 -7.83 31.89
CA TRP A 159 -16.68 -7.52 31.80
C TRP A 159 -15.81 -8.50 32.60
N LYS A 160 -16.26 -8.90 33.80
CA LYS A 160 -15.50 -9.83 34.65
C LYS A 160 -15.22 -11.17 33.98
N ILE A 161 -16.17 -11.69 33.24
CA ILE A 161 -16.01 -12.97 32.51
C ILE A 161 -14.99 -12.81 31.37
N ILE A 162 -15.03 -11.67 30.67
CA ILE A 162 -14.06 -11.38 29.59
C ILE A 162 -12.65 -11.24 30.17
N GLU A 163 -12.51 -10.56 31.32
CA GLU A 163 -11.25 -10.43 32.04
C GLU A 163 -10.66 -11.78 32.45
N GLU A 164 -11.46 -12.67 33.05
CA GLU A 164 -11.03 -14.01 33.46
C GLU A 164 -10.47 -14.83 32.29
N VAL A 165 -11.14 -14.76 31.13
CA VAL A 165 -10.67 -15.45 29.90
C VAL A 165 -9.40 -14.78 29.36
N ALA A 166 -9.38 -13.46 29.26
CA ALA A 166 -8.27 -12.71 28.68
C ALA A 166 -6.97 -12.89 29.47
N LYS A 167 -7.06 -12.88 30.81
CA LYS A 167 -5.92 -13.09 31.72
C LYS A 167 -5.47 -14.55 31.80
N GLY A 168 -6.30 -15.50 31.39
CA GLY A 168 -5.99 -16.94 31.46
C GLY A 168 -5.88 -17.46 32.90
N GLU A 169 -6.52 -16.80 33.88
CA GLU A 169 -6.46 -17.15 35.29
C GLU A 169 -7.08 -18.51 35.62
N LYS A 170 -7.91 -19.00 34.71
CA LYS A 170 -8.63 -20.26 34.87
C LYS A 170 -8.63 -21.05 33.54
N LYS A 171 -8.52 -22.37 33.64
CA LYS A 171 -8.79 -23.26 32.51
C LYS A 171 -10.30 -23.43 32.36
N PHE A 172 -10.84 -22.98 31.26
CA PHE A 172 -12.26 -23.08 30.92
C PHE A 172 -12.58 -24.45 30.29
N THR A 173 -13.62 -25.10 30.76
CA THR A 173 -14.23 -26.23 30.06
C THR A 173 -14.90 -25.74 28.77
N ARG A 174 -15.28 -26.66 27.89
CA ARG A 174 -15.96 -26.31 26.64
C ARG A 174 -17.27 -25.52 26.90
N THR A 175 -18.09 -25.96 27.84
CA THR A 175 -19.35 -25.29 28.19
C THR A 175 -19.13 -23.90 28.80
N GLU A 176 -18.13 -23.77 29.69
CA GLU A 176 -17.77 -22.45 30.23
C GLU A 176 -17.27 -21.51 29.14
N LYS A 177 -16.51 -22.02 28.16
CA LYS A 177 -16.05 -21.22 27.03
C LYS A 177 -17.22 -20.78 26.13
N GLU A 178 -18.17 -21.64 25.84
CA GLU A 178 -19.39 -21.28 25.12
C GLU A 178 -20.19 -20.19 25.87
N THR A 179 -20.29 -20.30 27.20
CA THR A 179 -20.91 -19.27 28.05
C THR A 179 -20.13 -17.94 27.97
N ALA A 180 -18.80 -17.98 27.99
CA ALA A 180 -17.97 -16.78 27.84
C ALA A 180 -18.16 -16.12 26.46
N ILE A 181 -18.33 -16.90 25.38
CA ILE A 181 -18.64 -16.38 24.04
C ILE A 181 -20.03 -15.72 24.02
N ILE A 182 -21.04 -16.22 24.75
CA ILE A 182 -22.33 -15.54 24.88
C ILE A 182 -22.18 -14.17 25.54
N HIS A 183 -21.39 -14.07 26.61
CA HIS A 183 -21.11 -12.78 27.24
C HIS A 183 -20.33 -11.82 26.31
N LEU A 184 -19.36 -12.36 25.55
CA LEU A 184 -18.64 -11.59 24.56
C LEU A 184 -19.59 -11.10 23.46
N SER A 185 -20.54 -11.93 22.98
CA SER A 185 -21.56 -11.56 21.98
C SER A 185 -22.41 -10.38 22.47
N ALA A 186 -22.85 -10.43 23.72
CA ALA A 186 -23.60 -9.34 24.33
C ALA A 186 -22.82 -8.02 24.39
N LEU A 187 -21.52 -8.08 24.75
CA LEU A 187 -20.65 -6.91 24.76
C LEU A 187 -20.39 -6.37 23.36
N LEU A 188 -20.19 -7.25 22.37
CA LEU A 188 -19.91 -6.86 20.98
C LEU A 188 -21.15 -6.38 20.21
N GLY A 189 -22.36 -6.57 20.78
CA GLY A 189 -23.61 -6.26 20.10
C GLY A 189 -23.82 -7.14 18.85
N ARG A 190 -23.37 -8.40 18.90
CA ARG A 190 -23.38 -9.38 17.81
C ARG A 190 -24.15 -10.64 18.19
N SER A 191 -24.58 -11.42 17.20
CA SER A 191 -25.11 -12.76 17.46
C SER A 191 -24.01 -13.70 17.96
N PHE A 192 -24.42 -14.83 18.55
CA PHE A 192 -23.47 -15.87 18.96
C PHE A 192 -22.67 -16.40 17.78
N ASP A 193 -23.32 -16.66 16.65
CA ASP A 193 -22.66 -17.21 15.45
C ASP A 193 -21.65 -16.25 14.85
N GLU A 194 -21.98 -14.94 14.71
CA GLU A 194 -21.04 -13.91 14.27
C GLU A 194 -19.82 -13.84 15.20
N THR A 195 -20.06 -13.91 16.52
CA THR A 195 -18.98 -13.84 17.51
C THR A 195 -18.12 -15.10 17.50
N LEU A 196 -18.71 -16.28 17.33
CA LEU A 196 -17.97 -17.53 17.23
C LEU A 196 -17.11 -17.59 15.96
N GLU A 197 -17.63 -17.09 14.85
CA GLU A 197 -16.87 -16.95 13.60
C GLU A 197 -15.68 -15.98 13.78
N ALA A 198 -15.91 -14.82 14.37
CA ALA A 198 -14.86 -13.86 14.69
C ALA A 198 -13.82 -14.44 15.65
N TYR A 199 -14.25 -15.13 16.71
CA TYR A 199 -13.37 -15.81 17.65
C TYR A 199 -12.39 -16.76 16.94
N LYS A 200 -12.89 -17.54 15.95
CA LYS A 200 -12.06 -18.43 15.14
C LYS A 200 -11.13 -17.67 14.19
N LYS A 201 -11.60 -16.57 13.57
CA LYS A 201 -10.79 -15.74 12.65
C LYS A 201 -9.64 -15.01 13.38
N PHE A 202 -9.90 -14.52 14.58
CA PHE A 202 -8.89 -13.82 15.39
C PHE A 202 -7.89 -14.77 16.05
N GLY A 203 -8.35 -15.97 16.42
CA GLY A 203 -7.55 -16.97 17.12
C GLY A 203 -6.47 -17.59 16.24
N SER A 204 -5.46 -18.16 16.90
CA SER A 204 -4.46 -19.06 16.32
C SER A 204 -4.24 -20.23 17.25
N ASP A 205 -3.53 -21.26 16.80
CA ASP A 205 -3.20 -22.43 17.63
C ASP A 205 -2.49 -22.05 18.92
N ASP A 206 -1.58 -21.06 18.85
CA ASP A 206 -0.81 -20.56 20.00
C ASP A 206 -1.60 -19.57 20.88
N ASN A 207 -2.62 -18.91 20.34
CA ASN A 207 -3.40 -17.89 21.04
C ASN A 207 -4.90 -17.98 20.63
N PRO A 208 -5.62 -19.03 21.03
CA PRO A 208 -7.01 -19.22 20.68
C PRO A 208 -7.95 -18.14 21.23
N ASP A 209 -7.58 -17.54 22.39
CA ASP A 209 -8.37 -16.53 23.09
C ASP A 209 -8.01 -15.09 22.70
N ARG A 210 -7.32 -14.88 21.55
CA ARG A 210 -6.85 -13.58 21.10
C ARG A 210 -7.97 -12.53 21.03
N LEU A 211 -9.19 -12.89 20.59
CA LEU A 211 -10.30 -11.93 20.55
C LEU A 211 -10.69 -11.42 21.93
N PHE A 212 -10.72 -12.28 22.95
CA PHE A 212 -10.98 -11.87 24.35
C PHE A 212 -9.90 -10.91 24.85
N LYS A 213 -8.62 -11.19 24.57
CA LYS A 213 -7.49 -10.33 24.97
C LYS A 213 -7.57 -8.95 24.31
N ILE A 214 -7.85 -8.90 23.00
CA ILE A 214 -7.99 -7.64 22.27
C ILE A 214 -9.14 -6.81 22.85
N VAL A 215 -10.31 -7.39 23.04
CA VAL A 215 -11.48 -6.70 23.60
C VAL A 215 -11.20 -6.22 25.02
N TYR A 216 -10.58 -7.06 25.84
CA TYR A 216 -10.19 -6.70 27.20
C TYR A 216 -9.19 -5.54 27.22
N ASN A 217 -8.09 -5.64 26.46
CA ASN A 217 -7.04 -4.62 26.46
C ASN A 217 -7.57 -3.27 25.94
N LEU A 218 -8.29 -3.27 24.83
CA LEU A 218 -8.90 -2.05 24.26
C LEU A 218 -9.84 -1.37 25.26
N GLY A 219 -10.74 -2.13 25.87
CA GLY A 219 -11.69 -1.59 26.83
C GLY A 219 -11.03 -1.14 28.13
N GLN A 220 -10.09 -1.93 28.65
CA GLN A 220 -9.36 -1.61 29.89
C GLN A 220 -8.51 -0.35 29.74
N VAL A 221 -7.72 -0.25 28.66
CA VAL A 221 -6.90 0.94 28.41
C VAL A 221 -7.78 2.18 28.21
N SER A 222 -8.88 2.05 27.44
CA SER A 222 -9.83 3.16 27.27
C SER A 222 -10.53 3.56 28.58
N PHE A 223 -10.82 2.61 29.48
CA PHE A 223 -11.38 2.89 30.79
C PHE A 223 -10.38 3.61 31.70
N LEU A 224 -9.12 3.16 31.73
CA LEU A 224 -8.07 3.81 32.52
C LEU A 224 -7.79 5.22 32.02
N ASP A 225 -7.78 5.45 30.70
CA ASP A 225 -7.63 6.79 30.14
C ASP A 225 -8.75 7.73 30.60
N TRP A 226 -9.98 7.23 30.65
CA TRP A 226 -11.11 8.01 31.14
C TRP A 226 -11.06 8.22 32.67
N ALA A 227 -10.76 7.17 33.47
CA ALA A 227 -10.78 7.22 34.92
C ALA A 227 -9.62 8.05 35.52
N GLU A 228 -8.46 8.03 34.87
CA GLU A 228 -7.23 8.70 35.30
C GLU A 228 -6.96 9.98 34.50
N GLU A 229 -7.87 10.40 33.62
CA GLU A 229 -7.70 11.54 32.72
C GLU A 229 -6.40 11.48 31.90
N ARG A 230 -5.96 10.25 31.56
CA ARG A 230 -4.75 10.06 30.77
C ARG A 230 -5.03 10.41 29.32
N GLU A 231 -4.09 11.10 28.67
CA GLU A 231 -4.13 11.36 27.24
C GLU A 231 -3.27 10.36 26.48
N ARG A 232 -3.87 9.65 25.53
CA ARG A 232 -3.11 8.92 24.53
C ARG A 232 -2.38 9.89 23.63
N GLU A 233 -1.17 9.57 23.24
CA GLU A 233 -0.40 10.45 22.39
C GLU A 233 0.38 9.65 21.32
N ILE A 234 0.35 10.19 20.11
CA ILE A 234 1.13 9.68 18.98
C ILE A 234 2.14 10.76 18.63
N TYR A 235 3.42 10.43 18.74
CA TYR A 235 4.53 11.31 18.45
C TYR A 235 5.15 10.98 17.09
N PHE A 236 5.62 12.02 16.42
CA PHE A 236 6.46 11.89 15.23
C PHE A 236 7.88 12.31 15.61
N SER A 237 8.84 11.42 15.46
CA SER A 237 10.23 11.77 15.79
C SER A 237 10.74 12.90 14.89
N ALA A 238 11.67 13.71 15.40
CA ALA A 238 12.27 14.79 14.62
C ALA A 238 12.98 14.26 13.37
N ILE A 239 13.61 13.08 13.47
CA ILE A 239 14.28 12.42 12.35
C ILE A 239 13.26 12.00 11.28
N LEU A 240 12.11 11.44 11.69
CA LEU A 240 11.03 11.10 10.76
C LEU A 240 10.49 12.35 10.05
N GLN A 241 10.25 13.45 10.81
CA GLN A 241 9.77 14.70 10.24
C GLN A 241 10.75 15.29 9.22
N GLU A 242 12.04 15.25 9.52
CA GLU A 242 13.09 15.72 8.61
C GLU A 242 13.14 14.86 7.34
N ARG A 243 13.25 13.54 7.48
CA ARG A 243 13.41 12.61 6.36
C ARG A 243 12.22 12.62 5.41
N VAL A 244 11.02 12.52 5.96
CA VAL A 244 9.78 12.52 5.16
C VAL A 244 9.42 13.93 4.68
N GLY A 245 9.65 14.96 5.50
CA GLY A 245 9.34 16.35 5.16
C GLY A 245 10.17 16.90 4.01
N HIS A 246 11.42 16.45 3.88
CA HIS A 246 12.37 16.91 2.86
C HIS A 246 12.66 15.86 1.76
N HIS A 247 11.92 14.77 1.70
CA HIS A 247 12.08 13.68 0.70
C HIS A 247 13.48 13.04 0.72
N LEU A 248 14.16 13.01 1.87
CA LEU A 248 15.56 12.57 1.95
C LEU A 248 15.76 11.11 1.55
N PHE A 249 14.76 10.26 1.73
CA PHE A 249 14.82 8.88 1.26
C PHE A 249 14.83 8.80 -0.27
N GLY A 250 13.91 9.53 -0.92
CA GLY A 250 13.84 9.61 -2.38
C GLY A 250 15.08 10.23 -2.99
N GLU A 251 15.62 11.30 -2.39
CA GLU A 251 16.85 11.95 -2.82
C GLU A 251 18.06 10.98 -2.75
N LYS A 252 18.26 10.30 -1.62
CA LYS A 252 19.35 9.34 -1.44
C LYS A 252 19.21 8.18 -2.43
N TRP A 253 17.99 7.64 -2.61
CA TRP A 253 17.70 6.60 -3.58
C TRP A 253 18.06 7.02 -5.00
N ALA A 254 17.59 8.18 -5.44
CA ALA A 254 17.83 8.70 -6.77
C ALA A 254 19.33 8.99 -7.01
N ASN A 255 20.01 9.54 -6.02
CA ASN A 255 21.45 9.81 -6.13
C ASN A 255 22.26 8.52 -6.27
N THR A 256 21.95 7.49 -5.45
CA THR A 256 22.61 6.17 -5.58
C THR A 256 22.42 5.58 -6.98
N LEU A 257 21.22 5.66 -7.53
CA LEU A 257 20.93 5.18 -8.89
C LEU A 257 21.72 5.99 -9.95
N LYS A 258 21.72 7.32 -9.84
CA LYS A 258 22.46 8.22 -10.77
C LYS A 258 23.97 7.97 -10.72
N GLU A 259 24.56 7.79 -9.54
CA GLU A 259 25.97 7.44 -9.37
C GLU A 259 26.34 6.14 -10.09
N ILE A 260 25.50 5.11 -10.00
CA ILE A 260 25.70 3.84 -10.71
C ILE A 260 25.57 4.04 -12.21
N LEU A 261 24.59 4.80 -12.68
CA LEU A 261 24.43 5.10 -14.11
C LEU A 261 25.64 5.86 -14.68
N VAL A 262 26.24 6.79 -13.90
CA VAL A 262 27.47 7.48 -14.26
C VAL A 262 28.66 6.53 -14.30
N LYS A 263 28.86 5.73 -13.26
CA LYS A 263 29.95 4.74 -13.16
C LYS A 263 29.95 3.76 -14.33
N GLU A 264 28.78 3.32 -14.74
CA GLU A 264 28.60 2.38 -15.86
C GLU A 264 28.50 3.05 -17.24
N ASN A 265 28.63 4.39 -17.31
CA ASN A 265 28.48 5.21 -18.54
C ASN A 265 27.14 5.01 -19.26
N LEU A 266 26.05 4.88 -18.48
CA LEU A 266 24.70 4.61 -18.99
C LEU A 266 23.81 5.84 -19.00
N TYR A 267 24.09 6.90 -18.24
CA TYR A 267 23.20 8.05 -18.00
C TYR A 267 22.88 8.88 -19.26
N GLN A 268 23.77 8.89 -20.28
CA GLN A 268 23.55 9.58 -21.55
C GLN A 268 22.83 8.73 -22.58
N ARG A 269 22.69 7.44 -22.36
CA ARG A 269 21.99 6.52 -23.27
C ARG A 269 20.48 6.67 -23.13
N PRO A 270 19.69 6.27 -24.15
CA PRO A 270 18.24 6.27 -24.02
C PRO A 270 17.80 5.39 -22.85
N LEU A 271 17.17 6.01 -21.84
CA LEU A 271 16.70 5.33 -20.64
C LEU A 271 15.20 5.09 -20.71
N ASN A 272 14.80 3.85 -20.47
CA ASN A 272 13.40 3.45 -20.35
C ASN A 272 13.15 3.06 -18.89
N ILE A 273 12.39 3.87 -18.18
CA ILE A 273 12.09 3.71 -16.76
C ILE A 273 10.79 2.88 -16.64
N ILE A 274 10.81 1.83 -15.81
CA ILE A 274 9.68 0.93 -15.60
C ILE A 274 9.46 0.77 -14.10
N SER A 275 8.36 1.31 -13.57
CA SER A 275 7.88 0.98 -12.21
C SER A 275 6.97 -0.24 -12.32
N ALA A 276 7.42 -1.37 -11.79
CA ALA A 276 6.74 -2.65 -11.89
C ALA A 276 7.21 -3.63 -10.80
N ASN A 277 6.64 -4.81 -10.77
CA ASN A 277 7.21 -5.90 -9.96
C ASN A 277 8.61 -6.29 -10.48
N MET A 278 9.49 -6.73 -9.56
CA MET A 278 10.90 -7.04 -9.85
C MET A 278 11.11 -8.35 -10.62
N HIS A 279 10.07 -9.04 -11.02
CA HIS A 279 10.22 -10.35 -11.67
C HIS A 279 9.79 -10.38 -13.14
N SER A 280 8.76 -9.64 -13.56
CA SER A 280 8.16 -9.85 -14.88
C SER A 280 9.08 -9.48 -16.03
N VAL A 281 9.72 -8.30 -15.98
CA VAL A 281 10.69 -7.87 -17.00
C VAL A 281 11.89 -8.81 -17.04
N LYS A 282 12.50 -9.08 -15.89
CA LYS A 282 13.62 -10.01 -15.76
C LYS A 282 13.29 -11.39 -16.33
N ASN A 283 12.14 -11.95 -15.96
CA ASN A 283 11.75 -13.28 -16.41
C ASN A 283 11.49 -13.32 -17.94
N MET A 284 10.87 -12.30 -18.51
CA MET A 284 10.66 -12.23 -19.97
C MET A 284 11.97 -12.20 -20.76
N LEU A 285 12.99 -11.54 -20.24
CA LEU A 285 14.27 -11.39 -20.94
C LEU A 285 15.23 -12.56 -20.69
N PHE A 286 15.15 -13.25 -19.56
CA PHE A 286 16.19 -14.18 -19.16
C PHE A 286 15.71 -15.62 -18.86
N ALA A 287 14.41 -15.86 -18.60
CA ALA A 287 13.94 -17.14 -18.10
C ALA A 287 14.21 -18.31 -19.05
N ASN A 288 13.97 -18.14 -20.35
CA ASN A 288 14.17 -19.23 -21.30
C ASN A 288 15.63 -19.70 -21.36
N ASP A 289 16.57 -18.77 -21.45
CA ASP A 289 18.01 -19.10 -21.48
C ASP A 289 18.48 -19.66 -20.13
N ALA A 290 18.10 -19.05 -19.02
CA ALA A 290 18.45 -19.49 -17.67
C ALA A 290 17.98 -20.92 -17.39
N LEU A 291 16.82 -21.29 -17.90
CA LEU A 291 16.20 -22.60 -17.70
C LEU A 291 16.46 -23.57 -18.85
N LYS A 292 17.25 -23.15 -19.87
CA LYS A 292 17.54 -23.92 -21.08
C LYS A 292 16.27 -24.40 -21.81
N LYS A 293 15.26 -23.53 -21.85
CA LYS A 293 14.00 -23.74 -22.58
C LYS A 293 14.02 -22.93 -23.89
N THR A 294 13.31 -23.39 -24.89
CA THR A 294 13.11 -22.63 -26.13
C THR A 294 11.90 -21.73 -25.96
N CYS A 295 12.03 -20.46 -26.37
CA CYS A 295 10.92 -19.53 -26.38
C CYS A 295 9.80 -20.03 -27.29
N LYS A 296 8.58 -20.09 -26.78
CA LYS A 296 7.40 -20.39 -27.58
C LYS A 296 6.88 -19.11 -28.26
N THR A 297 6.15 -19.28 -29.34
CA THR A 297 5.42 -18.19 -29.96
C THR A 297 4.39 -17.62 -28.96
N GLY A 298 4.48 -16.33 -28.63
CA GLY A 298 3.65 -15.68 -27.65
C GLY A 298 4.13 -15.86 -26.20
N ILE A 299 3.24 -15.69 -25.23
CA ILE A 299 3.55 -15.79 -23.80
C ILE A 299 3.36 -17.21 -23.29
N ASP A 300 4.40 -17.81 -22.72
CA ASP A 300 4.30 -19.10 -22.03
C ASP A 300 3.85 -18.89 -20.57
N TYR A 301 2.55 -18.67 -20.36
CA TYR A 301 1.99 -18.47 -19.02
C TYR A 301 2.31 -19.65 -18.06
N THR A 302 2.31 -20.89 -18.56
CA THR A 302 2.63 -22.07 -17.74
C THR A 302 4.04 -22.00 -17.18
N LEU A 303 5.01 -21.52 -17.97
CA LEU A 303 6.38 -21.29 -17.49
C LEU A 303 6.40 -20.25 -16.37
N TYR A 304 5.69 -19.14 -16.52
CA TYR A 304 5.69 -18.07 -15.51
C TYR A 304 4.93 -18.45 -14.23
N GLU A 305 3.88 -19.27 -14.34
CA GLU A 305 3.22 -19.89 -13.18
C GLU A 305 4.15 -20.83 -12.43
N GLU A 306 4.92 -21.65 -13.16
CA GLU A 306 5.93 -22.54 -12.57
C GLU A 306 7.01 -21.74 -11.81
N ILE A 307 7.53 -20.69 -12.42
CA ILE A 307 8.54 -19.81 -11.82
C ILE A 307 7.97 -19.12 -10.56
N SER A 308 6.73 -18.66 -10.59
CA SER A 308 6.11 -17.98 -9.45
C SER A 308 6.00 -18.85 -8.21
N ASN A 309 5.88 -20.17 -8.39
CA ASN A 309 5.73 -21.14 -7.31
C ASN A 309 7.04 -21.76 -6.82
N LYS A 310 8.17 -21.56 -7.53
CA LYS A 310 9.43 -22.25 -7.25
C LYS A 310 10.57 -21.25 -7.06
N LYS A 311 10.98 -21.07 -5.81
CA LYS A 311 12.07 -20.15 -5.46
C LYS A 311 13.40 -20.53 -6.15
N ASP A 312 13.73 -21.80 -6.27
CA ASP A 312 14.95 -22.27 -6.94
C ASP A 312 15.03 -21.86 -8.42
N LEU A 313 13.88 -21.76 -9.11
CA LEU A 313 13.83 -21.25 -10.47
C LEU A 313 14.01 -19.71 -10.51
N GLN A 314 13.43 -19.00 -9.56
CA GLN A 314 13.60 -17.56 -9.43
C GLN A 314 15.06 -17.19 -9.18
N ASP A 315 15.73 -17.91 -8.29
CA ASP A 315 17.15 -17.72 -7.95
C ASP A 315 18.05 -18.04 -9.18
N LYS A 316 17.82 -19.14 -9.89
CA LYS A 316 18.54 -19.47 -11.13
C LYS A 316 18.42 -18.39 -12.21
N ILE A 317 17.22 -17.81 -12.37
CA ILE A 317 17.00 -16.74 -13.36
C ILE A 317 17.70 -15.46 -12.91
N LEU A 318 17.70 -15.15 -11.62
CA LEU A 318 18.42 -14.01 -11.08
C LEU A 318 19.93 -14.14 -11.30
N ASP A 319 20.52 -15.28 -10.93
CA ASP A 319 21.95 -15.57 -11.11
C ASP A 319 22.35 -15.47 -12.58
N TYR A 320 21.52 -16.02 -13.48
CA TYR A 320 21.76 -15.93 -14.91
C TYR A 320 21.70 -14.48 -15.39
N ALA A 321 20.68 -13.71 -15.01
CA ALA A 321 20.54 -12.30 -15.40
C ALA A 321 21.73 -11.45 -14.94
N LEU A 322 22.22 -11.67 -13.72
CA LEU A 322 23.42 -11.02 -13.18
C LEU A 322 24.66 -11.41 -14.01
N SER A 323 24.82 -12.68 -14.40
CA SER A 323 25.91 -13.14 -15.25
C SER A 323 25.89 -12.52 -16.65
N GLN A 324 24.71 -12.14 -17.14
CA GLN A 324 24.54 -11.42 -18.42
C GLN A 324 24.71 -9.91 -18.28
N GLY A 325 25.09 -9.39 -17.10
CA GLY A 325 25.40 -7.99 -16.86
C GLY A 325 24.20 -7.13 -16.44
N MET A 326 23.11 -7.74 -15.98
CA MET A 326 22.08 -7.03 -15.22
C MET A 326 22.69 -6.55 -13.89
N ILE A 327 22.45 -5.32 -13.52
CA ILE A 327 22.85 -4.77 -12.22
C ILE A 327 21.61 -4.79 -11.31
N TYR A 328 21.75 -5.39 -10.14
CA TYR A 328 20.73 -5.38 -9.11
C TYR A 328 21.17 -4.49 -7.94
N ILE A 329 20.36 -3.53 -7.57
CA ILE A 329 20.60 -2.60 -6.49
C ILE A 329 19.57 -2.91 -5.39
N ASN A 330 20.07 -3.47 -4.27
CA ASN A 330 19.27 -3.51 -3.04
C ASN A 330 19.21 -2.12 -2.46
N ASP A 331 18.02 -1.67 -2.09
CA ASP A 331 17.87 -0.33 -1.54
C ASP A 331 18.46 -0.22 -0.13
N GLU A 332 19.38 0.72 0.04
CA GLU A 332 19.96 1.13 1.33
C GLU A 332 19.59 2.58 1.70
N SER A 333 18.72 3.22 0.91
CA SER A 333 18.30 4.60 1.18
C SER A 333 17.27 4.69 2.31
N GLY A 334 16.49 3.62 2.50
CA GLY A 334 15.32 3.57 3.35
C GLY A 334 14.00 3.72 2.60
N SER A 335 14.02 3.85 1.26
CA SER A 335 12.81 3.88 0.42
C SER A 335 12.18 2.49 0.27
N ASN A 336 12.94 1.42 0.51
CA ASN A 336 12.57 0.00 0.27
C ASN A 336 12.16 -0.27 -1.18
N ILE A 337 12.86 0.35 -2.13
CA ILE A 337 12.60 0.22 -3.57
C ILE A 337 13.88 -0.28 -4.23
N ASP A 338 13.94 -1.57 -4.49
CA ASP A 338 15.03 -2.19 -5.23
C ASP A 338 14.99 -1.79 -6.71
N VAL A 339 16.16 -1.84 -7.37
CA VAL A 339 16.30 -1.46 -8.77
C VAL A 339 17.06 -2.51 -9.56
N GLN A 340 16.63 -2.76 -10.79
CA GLN A 340 17.35 -3.54 -11.81
C GLN A 340 17.71 -2.61 -12.97
N ILE A 341 19.00 -2.60 -13.36
CA ILE A 341 19.46 -1.91 -14.56
C ILE A 341 19.85 -2.97 -15.58
N ILE A 342 19.27 -2.89 -16.78
CA ILE A 342 19.45 -3.87 -17.83
C ILE A 342 19.97 -3.14 -19.09
N ASP A 343 21.23 -3.35 -19.42
CA ASP A 343 21.85 -2.82 -20.64
C ASP A 343 21.49 -3.71 -21.83
N LEU A 344 20.55 -3.29 -22.66
CA LEU A 344 20.08 -4.06 -23.81
C LEU A 344 21.18 -4.35 -24.86
N LYS A 345 22.29 -3.62 -24.82
CA LYS A 345 23.46 -3.91 -25.66
C LYS A 345 24.15 -5.24 -25.28
N LYS A 346 24.03 -5.64 -24.02
CA LYS A 346 24.67 -6.84 -23.48
C LYS A 346 23.80 -8.10 -23.59
N ILE A 347 22.52 -7.95 -23.97
CA ILE A 347 21.53 -9.02 -23.90
C ILE A 347 21.27 -9.63 -25.28
N ASN A 348 21.14 -10.97 -25.30
CA ASN A 348 20.70 -11.69 -26.46
C ASN A 348 19.17 -11.89 -26.43
N LEU A 349 18.45 -11.25 -27.32
CA LEU A 349 16.98 -11.36 -27.40
C LEU A 349 16.49 -12.56 -28.24
N LYS A 350 17.36 -13.35 -28.87
CA LYS A 350 16.96 -14.43 -29.81
C LYS A 350 16.04 -15.49 -29.19
N ASN A 351 16.18 -15.75 -27.90
CA ASN A 351 15.36 -16.74 -27.19
C ASN A 351 14.35 -16.07 -26.24
N THR A 352 13.82 -14.93 -26.65
CA THR A 352 12.80 -14.16 -25.94
C THR A 352 11.61 -13.88 -26.85
N PRO A 353 10.47 -13.44 -26.33
CA PRO A 353 9.35 -12.99 -27.16
C PRO A 353 9.69 -11.84 -28.13
N PHE A 354 10.86 -11.24 -27.99
CA PHE A 354 11.33 -10.08 -28.76
C PHE A 354 12.41 -10.44 -29.78
N ALA A 355 12.53 -11.71 -30.18
CA ALA A 355 13.56 -12.18 -31.11
C ALA A 355 13.56 -11.49 -32.47
N GLU A 356 12.40 -10.98 -32.91
CA GLU A 356 12.20 -10.28 -34.19
C GLU A 356 12.18 -8.73 -34.06
N ALA A 357 12.44 -8.20 -32.84
CA ALA A 357 12.44 -6.77 -32.63
C ALA A 357 13.64 -6.11 -33.32
N ASP A 358 13.36 -5.11 -34.16
CA ASP A 358 14.39 -4.30 -34.86
C ASP A 358 14.75 -3.07 -33.99
N PHE A 359 15.53 -3.29 -32.96
CA PHE A 359 15.95 -2.19 -32.10
C PHE A 359 17.46 -1.93 -32.12
N SER A 360 17.87 -0.69 -31.89
CA SER A 360 19.26 -0.26 -32.02
C SER A 360 20.23 -0.88 -31.00
N GLY A 361 19.72 -1.55 -29.98
CA GLY A 361 20.50 -2.11 -28.86
C GLY A 361 21.14 -1.07 -27.94
N LYS A 362 20.82 0.23 -28.11
CA LYS A 362 21.43 1.32 -27.32
C LYS A 362 20.66 1.64 -26.04
N ASP A 363 19.42 1.17 -25.94
CA ASP A 363 18.54 1.47 -24.83
C ASP A 363 18.96 0.77 -23.55
N VAL A 364 18.62 1.38 -22.41
CA VAL A 364 18.82 0.83 -21.07
C VAL A 364 17.46 0.78 -20.38
N LEU A 365 17.14 -0.33 -19.74
CA LEU A 365 15.96 -0.46 -18.90
C LEU A 365 16.36 -0.22 -17.46
N ILE A 366 15.58 0.61 -16.78
CA ILE A 366 15.65 0.82 -15.32
C ILE A 366 14.32 0.34 -14.76
N VAL A 367 14.32 -0.82 -14.12
CA VAL A 367 13.14 -1.40 -13.50
C VAL A 367 13.25 -1.24 -12.01
N PHE A 368 12.25 -0.64 -11.36
CA PHE A 368 12.23 -0.51 -9.91
C PHE A 368 10.89 -0.98 -9.33
N ASP A 369 10.94 -1.45 -8.08
CA ASP A 369 9.78 -1.98 -7.36
C ASP A 369 8.74 -0.89 -7.07
N TYR A 370 7.56 -1.31 -6.65
CA TYR A 370 6.44 -0.41 -6.39
C TYR A 370 6.74 0.59 -5.26
N ALA A 371 6.52 1.86 -5.55
CA ALA A 371 6.36 2.88 -4.52
C ALA A 371 4.98 2.75 -3.85
N PHE A 372 4.80 3.42 -2.71
CA PHE A 372 3.55 3.43 -1.97
C PHE A 372 3.00 4.86 -1.84
N GLY A 373 1.86 5.10 -2.49
CA GLY A 373 1.17 6.39 -2.41
C GLY A 373 2.05 7.58 -2.81
N GLU A 374 2.16 8.59 -1.94
CA GLU A 374 2.93 9.83 -2.21
C GLU A 374 4.44 9.57 -2.43
N GLN A 375 4.98 8.44 -1.97
CA GLN A 375 6.36 8.06 -2.25
C GLN A 375 6.64 7.97 -3.76
N ALA A 376 5.63 7.63 -4.57
CA ALA A 376 5.73 7.62 -6.03
C ALA A 376 6.10 9.00 -6.61
N TYR A 377 5.57 10.09 -6.01
CA TYR A 377 5.98 11.44 -6.37
C TYR A 377 7.43 11.71 -5.96
N GLU A 378 7.78 11.37 -4.73
CA GLU A 378 9.10 11.66 -4.16
C GLU A 378 10.23 11.04 -4.99
N ILE A 379 10.16 9.73 -5.23
CA ILE A 379 11.21 9.03 -5.99
C ILE A 379 11.28 9.47 -7.45
N MET A 380 10.13 9.68 -8.09
CA MET A 380 10.11 10.08 -9.50
C MET A 380 10.59 11.53 -9.66
N ASP A 381 10.17 12.47 -8.80
CA ASP A 381 10.64 13.86 -8.83
C ASP A 381 12.16 13.93 -8.62
N GLU A 382 12.69 13.20 -7.63
CA GLU A 382 14.14 13.17 -7.36
C GLU A 382 14.94 12.48 -8.46
N LEU A 383 14.43 11.39 -9.02
CA LEU A 383 15.09 10.70 -10.14
C LEU A 383 15.22 11.60 -11.37
N LEU A 384 14.17 12.34 -11.68
CA LEU A 384 14.12 13.18 -12.90
C LEU A 384 14.82 14.54 -12.76
N ARG A 385 15.34 14.90 -11.57
CA ARG A 385 16.14 16.12 -11.37
C ARG A 385 17.50 16.03 -12.03
N PRO A 386 18.05 17.17 -12.53
CA PRO A 386 19.45 17.25 -12.92
C PRO A 386 20.39 16.88 -11.77
N PHE A 387 21.59 16.49 -12.10
CA PHE A 387 22.63 16.10 -11.14
C PHE A 387 24.02 16.50 -11.64
N ASP A 388 24.99 16.61 -10.73
CA ASP A 388 26.36 17.00 -11.08
C ASP A 388 27.19 15.79 -11.52
N VAL A 389 27.93 15.94 -12.61
CA VAL A 389 28.96 15.00 -13.05
C VAL A 389 30.23 15.78 -13.31
N LYS A 390 31.19 15.70 -12.39
CA LYS A 390 32.50 16.39 -12.47
C LYS A 390 32.41 17.91 -12.62
N GLY A 391 31.44 18.55 -11.97
CA GLY A 391 31.22 19.99 -12.02
C GLY A 391 30.32 20.46 -13.18
N GLU A 392 29.76 19.56 -13.94
CA GLU A 392 28.80 19.87 -15.01
C GLU A 392 27.41 19.36 -14.64
N GLU A 393 26.39 20.22 -14.81
CA GLU A 393 25.00 19.81 -14.63
C GLU A 393 24.56 18.90 -15.78
N CYS A 394 24.16 17.68 -15.45
CA CYS A 394 23.70 16.67 -16.40
C CYS A 394 22.24 16.31 -16.17
N LYS A 395 21.57 15.87 -17.23
CA LYS A 395 20.20 15.35 -17.21
C LYS A 395 20.17 13.90 -17.70
N LEU A 396 19.27 13.09 -17.17
CA LEU A 396 19.03 11.75 -17.68
C LEU A 396 18.36 11.83 -19.07
N ASN A 397 18.82 11.03 -20.01
CA ASN A 397 18.23 10.93 -21.34
C ASN A 397 17.03 9.97 -21.32
N VAL A 398 15.93 10.39 -20.70
CA VAL A 398 14.70 9.58 -20.54
C VAL A 398 13.93 9.53 -21.86
N LYS A 399 13.78 8.32 -22.42
CA LYS A 399 13.01 8.04 -23.64
C LYS A 399 11.57 7.68 -23.34
N SER A 400 11.34 6.88 -22.28
CA SER A 400 10.02 6.44 -21.87
C SER A 400 9.90 6.24 -20.38
N ILE A 401 8.66 6.35 -19.86
CA ILE A 401 8.31 5.97 -18.51
C ILE A 401 7.08 5.05 -18.55
N SER A 402 7.22 3.87 -17.97
CA SER A 402 6.17 2.85 -17.92
C SER A 402 5.80 2.56 -16.47
N ILE A 403 4.52 2.54 -16.17
CA ILE A 403 3.98 2.23 -14.85
C ILE A 403 3.02 1.05 -14.98
N MET A 404 3.27 0.00 -14.24
CA MET A 404 2.42 -1.17 -14.17
C MET A 404 2.14 -1.52 -12.71
N GLY A 405 0.90 -1.81 -12.38
CA GLY A 405 0.53 -2.18 -11.01
C GLY A 405 -0.78 -2.94 -10.93
N LYS A 406 -1.14 -3.35 -9.73
CA LYS A 406 -2.48 -3.83 -9.41
C LYS A 406 -3.36 -2.67 -8.97
N ALA A 407 -4.64 -2.71 -9.30
CA ALA A 407 -5.60 -1.67 -8.96
C ALA A 407 -6.99 -2.28 -8.71
N GLY A 408 -7.87 -1.54 -8.06
CA GLY A 408 -9.29 -1.88 -7.99
C GLY A 408 -10.00 -1.47 -9.28
N ILE A 409 -10.81 -2.37 -9.84
CA ILE A 409 -11.61 -2.07 -11.04
C ILE A 409 -13.03 -1.68 -10.64
N LEU A 410 -13.63 -0.73 -11.37
CA LEU A 410 -15.02 -0.31 -11.13
C LEU A 410 -16.00 -0.89 -12.16
N THR A 411 -15.52 -1.24 -13.36
CA THR A 411 -16.36 -1.65 -14.51
C THR A 411 -16.03 -3.03 -15.07
N GLY A 412 -15.26 -3.85 -14.36
CA GLY A 412 -14.81 -5.16 -14.84
C GLY A 412 -14.68 -6.17 -13.70
N GLU A 413 -13.99 -7.24 -13.98
CA GLU A 413 -13.77 -8.35 -13.09
C GLU A 413 -12.29 -8.48 -12.71
N LYS A 414 -11.99 -9.27 -11.68
CA LYS A 414 -10.63 -9.58 -11.24
C LYS A 414 -9.80 -10.19 -12.39
N GLY A 415 -8.63 -9.62 -12.64
CA GLY A 415 -7.72 -10.01 -13.72
C GLY A 415 -7.84 -9.17 -14.99
N ASP A 416 -8.91 -8.40 -15.17
CA ASP A 416 -9.08 -7.49 -16.30
C ASP A 416 -8.03 -6.36 -16.30
N ILE A 417 -7.82 -5.73 -17.45
CA ILE A 417 -6.79 -4.71 -17.66
C ILE A 417 -7.41 -3.33 -17.73
N MET A 418 -6.77 -2.36 -17.10
CA MET A 418 -7.15 -0.95 -17.13
C MET A 418 -6.04 -0.13 -17.79
N ILE A 419 -6.41 0.67 -18.80
CA ILE A 419 -5.52 1.55 -19.56
C ILE A 419 -5.93 2.99 -19.23
N PRO A 420 -5.21 3.68 -18.32
CA PRO A 420 -5.58 5.04 -17.94
C PRO A 420 -5.30 6.06 -19.03
N THR A 421 -6.20 7.01 -19.17
CA THR A 421 -6.05 8.23 -19.98
C THR A 421 -5.79 9.46 -19.12
N SER A 422 -6.09 9.36 -17.84
CA SER A 422 -5.81 10.38 -16.82
C SER A 422 -5.82 9.77 -15.43
N HIS A 423 -5.16 10.44 -14.48
CA HIS A 423 -5.26 10.14 -13.06
C HIS A 423 -5.87 11.33 -12.31
N ILE A 424 -6.80 11.05 -11.40
CA ILE A 424 -7.57 12.05 -10.66
C ILE A 424 -7.34 11.83 -9.17
N PHE A 425 -6.93 12.85 -8.42
CA PHE A 425 -6.90 12.75 -6.97
C PHE A 425 -8.31 12.75 -6.37
N GLU A 426 -8.59 11.77 -5.52
CA GLU A 426 -9.89 11.58 -4.88
C GLU A 426 -10.33 12.80 -4.06
N GLY A 427 -9.43 13.40 -3.27
CA GLY A 427 -9.72 14.48 -2.35
C GLY A 427 -9.85 15.84 -3.01
N THR A 428 -8.97 16.17 -3.96
CA THR A 428 -8.90 17.51 -4.59
C THR A 428 -9.52 17.55 -5.98
N ALA A 429 -9.83 16.40 -6.58
CA ALA A 429 -10.26 16.25 -7.96
C ALA A 429 -9.29 16.87 -9.01
N ASP A 430 -8.03 17.10 -8.62
CA ASP A 430 -6.97 17.46 -9.56
C ASP A 430 -6.80 16.35 -10.60
N ASN A 431 -6.82 16.73 -11.87
CA ASN A 431 -6.77 15.80 -12.99
C ASN A 431 -5.47 15.94 -13.77
N TYR A 432 -4.79 14.82 -13.99
CA TYR A 432 -3.54 14.72 -14.73
C TYR A 432 -3.71 13.90 -16.01
N PRO A 433 -4.26 14.49 -17.10
CA PRO A 433 -4.42 13.81 -18.37
C PRO A 433 -3.07 13.63 -19.07
N PHE A 434 -2.96 12.56 -19.85
CA PHE A 434 -1.78 12.25 -20.64
C PHE A 434 -2.14 11.38 -21.85
N GLU A 435 -1.24 11.33 -22.82
CA GLU A 435 -1.33 10.39 -23.94
C GLU A 435 -0.64 9.08 -23.53
N ASN A 436 -1.44 8.01 -23.40
CA ASN A 436 -0.93 6.67 -23.10
C ASN A 436 -0.53 5.98 -24.42
N ALA A 437 0.69 5.46 -24.51
CA ALA A 437 1.15 4.72 -25.67
C ALA A 437 0.51 3.33 -25.79
N LEU A 438 0.01 2.79 -24.67
CA LEU A 438 -0.82 1.57 -24.69
C LEU A 438 -2.26 1.93 -25.04
N LYS A 439 -2.88 1.13 -25.91
CA LYS A 439 -4.25 1.31 -26.38
C LYS A 439 -5.05 0.02 -26.24
N LEU A 440 -6.36 0.10 -26.32
CA LEU A 440 -7.24 -1.09 -26.30
C LEU A 440 -6.84 -2.11 -27.36
N ASP A 441 -6.42 -1.65 -28.54
CA ASP A 441 -6.01 -2.51 -29.65
C ASP A 441 -4.80 -3.40 -29.32
N ASP A 442 -3.93 -2.97 -28.40
CA ASP A 442 -2.79 -3.76 -27.93
C ASP A 442 -3.23 -5.02 -27.15
N PHE A 443 -4.50 -5.12 -26.75
CA PHE A 443 -5.04 -6.19 -25.91
C PHE A 443 -6.20 -6.98 -26.54
N GLN A 444 -6.58 -6.69 -27.80
CA GLN A 444 -7.74 -7.30 -28.46
C GLN A 444 -7.58 -8.82 -28.69
N ASP A 445 -6.37 -9.29 -28.97
CA ASP A 445 -6.09 -10.70 -29.26
C ASP A 445 -5.85 -11.54 -28.00
N THR A 446 -6.45 -11.16 -26.88
CA THR A 446 -6.25 -11.81 -25.59
C THR A 446 -7.57 -12.26 -24.95
N GLU A 447 -7.48 -13.24 -24.03
CA GLU A 447 -8.65 -13.68 -23.26
C GLU A 447 -9.08 -12.67 -22.19
N LEU A 448 -8.22 -11.67 -21.88
CA LEU A 448 -8.47 -10.67 -20.84
C LEU A 448 -9.17 -9.46 -21.43
N LYS A 449 -10.19 -8.98 -20.74
CA LYS A 449 -10.87 -7.73 -21.12
C LYS A 449 -9.98 -6.54 -20.76
N ALA A 450 -9.98 -5.52 -21.61
CA ALA A 450 -9.30 -4.26 -21.35
C ALA A 450 -10.30 -3.11 -21.35
N PHE A 451 -10.12 -2.17 -20.46
CA PHE A 451 -10.93 -0.95 -20.31
C PHE A 451 -10.04 0.28 -20.39
N GLU A 452 -10.50 1.31 -21.09
CA GLU A 452 -9.79 2.59 -21.20
C GLU A 452 -10.61 3.70 -20.57
N GLY A 453 -9.98 4.55 -19.75
CA GLY A 453 -10.65 5.66 -19.07
C GLY A 453 -9.79 6.32 -18.00
N SER A 454 -10.40 7.19 -17.19
CA SER A 454 -9.70 7.79 -16.06
C SER A 454 -9.57 6.83 -14.87
N MET A 455 -8.49 6.99 -14.10
CA MET A 455 -8.26 6.29 -12.83
C MET A 455 -8.34 7.27 -11.67
N VAL A 456 -8.85 6.82 -10.53
CA VAL A 456 -8.86 7.61 -9.29
C VAL A 456 -7.68 7.21 -8.43
N THR A 457 -6.83 8.19 -8.09
CA THR A 457 -5.78 7.99 -7.09
C THR A 457 -6.35 8.29 -5.72
N VAL A 458 -6.53 7.23 -4.92
CA VAL A 458 -7.06 7.32 -3.57
C VAL A 458 -5.96 7.57 -2.55
N LEU A 459 -6.27 8.27 -1.47
CA LEU A 459 -5.30 8.64 -0.43
C LEU A 459 -4.96 7.47 0.50
N GLY A 460 -5.84 6.49 0.61
CA GLY A 460 -5.62 5.30 1.42
C GLY A 460 -6.68 4.24 1.18
N THR A 461 -6.27 2.99 1.24
CA THR A 461 -7.17 1.84 1.05
C THR A 461 -8.26 1.76 2.11
N SER A 462 -8.01 2.31 3.29
CA SER A 462 -8.92 2.29 4.44
C SER A 462 -9.98 3.40 4.44
N LEU A 463 -9.93 4.34 3.48
CA LEU A 463 -10.90 5.44 3.38
C LEU A 463 -11.95 5.24 2.29
N GLN A 464 -11.96 4.11 1.59
CA GLN A 464 -12.86 3.87 0.48
C GLN A 464 -14.32 3.86 0.89
N ASN A 465 -15.12 4.54 0.08
CA ASN A 465 -16.56 4.62 0.22
C ASN A 465 -17.24 4.38 -1.13
N LYS A 466 -18.21 3.46 -1.17
CA LYS A 466 -18.93 3.07 -2.40
C LYS A 466 -19.67 4.22 -3.07
N ASP A 467 -20.19 5.18 -2.29
CA ASP A 467 -20.91 6.32 -2.85
C ASP A 467 -19.99 7.21 -3.67
N ILE A 468 -18.72 7.42 -3.21
CA ILE A 468 -17.72 8.17 -3.95
C ILE A 468 -17.28 7.41 -5.20
N LEU A 469 -16.96 6.12 -5.06
CA LEU A 469 -16.52 5.31 -6.19
C LEU A 469 -17.61 5.24 -7.27
N SER A 470 -18.87 5.07 -6.87
CA SER A 470 -20.02 5.14 -7.79
C SER A 470 -20.18 6.52 -8.42
N TYR A 471 -19.88 7.60 -7.70
CA TYR A 471 -19.89 8.95 -8.24
C TYR A 471 -18.84 9.10 -9.34
N PHE A 472 -17.58 8.72 -9.10
CA PHE A 472 -16.52 8.79 -10.10
C PHE A 472 -16.82 7.92 -11.34
N MET A 473 -17.39 6.74 -11.16
CA MET A 473 -17.77 5.84 -12.24
C MET A 473 -18.91 6.40 -13.10
N ASN A 474 -19.97 6.94 -12.47
CA ASN A 474 -21.23 7.28 -13.15
C ASN A 474 -21.35 8.75 -13.60
N THR A 475 -20.37 9.60 -13.29
CA THR A 475 -20.38 11.02 -13.70
C THR A 475 -19.56 11.25 -14.98
N SER A 476 -19.28 12.52 -15.28
CA SER A 476 -18.42 12.91 -16.40
C SER A 476 -16.99 12.38 -16.32
N TRP A 477 -16.54 11.97 -15.13
CA TRP A 477 -15.22 11.37 -14.92
C TRP A 477 -15.09 10.00 -15.56
N LYS A 478 -16.16 9.20 -15.58
CA LYS A 478 -16.20 7.83 -16.16
C LYS A 478 -14.99 7.01 -15.74
N SER A 479 -14.66 7.04 -14.45
CA SER A 479 -13.48 6.35 -13.95
C SER A 479 -13.67 4.84 -14.03
N ILE A 480 -12.66 4.14 -14.53
CA ILE A 480 -12.66 2.69 -14.74
C ILE A 480 -12.07 1.92 -13.55
N GLY A 481 -11.28 2.59 -12.71
CA GLY A 481 -10.62 1.95 -11.57
C GLY A 481 -10.00 2.95 -10.61
N LEU A 482 -9.34 2.42 -9.59
CA LEU A 482 -8.68 3.18 -8.54
C LEU A 482 -7.36 2.53 -8.12
N GLU A 483 -6.39 3.36 -7.80
CA GLU A 483 -5.05 3.01 -7.35
C GLU A 483 -4.52 4.09 -6.38
N MET A 484 -3.28 4.02 -5.92
CA MET A 484 -2.75 4.96 -4.92
C MET A 484 -1.57 5.81 -5.42
N GLU A 485 -1.02 5.57 -6.57
CA GLU A 485 0.27 6.10 -7.03
C GLU A 485 0.21 6.88 -8.34
N GLY A 486 -0.76 6.62 -9.20
CA GLY A 486 -0.79 7.10 -10.59
C GLY A 486 -0.75 8.60 -10.74
N ALA A 487 -1.57 9.35 -9.99
CA ALA A 487 -1.55 10.82 -10.02
C ALA A 487 -0.23 11.38 -9.45
N HIS A 488 0.37 10.70 -8.49
CA HIS A 488 1.66 11.08 -7.92
C HIS A 488 2.79 10.96 -8.96
N TYR A 489 2.90 9.82 -9.65
CA TYR A 489 3.82 9.65 -10.75
C TYR A 489 3.60 10.68 -11.87
N GLN A 490 2.34 10.82 -12.31
CA GLN A 490 2.02 11.68 -13.43
C GLN A 490 2.28 13.16 -13.13
N LYS A 491 2.04 13.59 -11.89
CA LYS A 491 2.40 14.93 -11.42
C LYS A 491 3.91 15.17 -11.49
N ALA A 492 4.73 14.25 -10.97
CA ALA A 492 6.19 14.37 -11.02
C ALA A 492 6.71 14.43 -12.46
N ILE A 493 6.19 13.55 -13.34
CA ILE A 493 6.58 13.50 -14.74
C ILE A 493 6.20 14.79 -15.48
N GLN A 494 4.98 15.31 -15.29
CA GLN A 494 4.55 16.56 -15.91
C GLN A 494 5.35 17.78 -15.42
N VAL A 495 5.67 17.83 -14.12
CA VAL A 495 6.52 18.88 -13.58
C VAL A 495 7.92 18.82 -14.17
N ALA A 496 8.52 17.64 -14.25
CA ALA A 496 9.87 17.45 -14.79
C ALA A 496 9.94 17.75 -16.31
N SER A 497 8.94 17.31 -17.07
CA SER A 497 8.93 17.47 -18.54
C SER A 497 8.46 18.87 -18.98
N LYS A 498 7.25 19.29 -18.54
CA LYS A 498 6.56 20.48 -19.09
C LYS A 498 6.87 21.78 -18.35
N ILE A 499 7.27 21.72 -17.08
CA ILE A 499 7.46 22.92 -16.25
C ILE A 499 8.95 23.22 -16.04
N ARG A 500 9.72 22.20 -15.63
CA ARG A 500 11.15 22.36 -15.32
C ARG A 500 12.06 22.02 -16.49
N HIS A 501 11.56 21.34 -17.52
CA HIS A 501 12.32 20.88 -18.70
C HIS A 501 13.56 20.06 -18.34
N HIS A 502 13.46 19.24 -17.28
CA HIS A 502 14.54 18.36 -16.83
C HIS A 502 14.67 17.12 -17.74
N ILE A 503 13.59 16.70 -18.37
CA ILE A 503 13.52 15.60 -19.34
C ILE A 503 12.78 16.05 -20.59
N ASN A 504 12.84 15.25 -21.64
CA ASN A 504 12.15 15.52 -22.91
C ASN A 504 10.62 15.59 -22.70
N GLU A 505 9.98 16.59 -23.29
CA GLU A 505 8.51 16.74 -23.26
C GLU A 505 7.78 15.66 -24.06
N ASN A 506 8.43 15.14 -25.10
CA ASN A 506 7.87 14.16 -26.04
C ASN A 506 8.22 12.70 -25.68
N LEU A 507 8.57 12.42 -24.40
CA LEU A 507 8.74 11.04 -23.96
C LEU A 507 7.41 10.28 -24.08
N PHE A 508 7.45 8.98 -24.39
CA PHE A 508 6.22 8.21 -24.39
C PHE A 508 5.95 7.59 -23.01
N LEU A 509 4.67 7.53 -22.67
CA LEU A 509 4.18 7.02 -21.39
C LEU A 509 3.38 5.73 -21.63
N CYS A 510 3.66 4.70 -20.85
CA CYS A 510 2.89 3.47 -20.81
C CYS A 510 2.33 3.26 -19.40
N TYR A 511 1.04 3.35 -19.25
CA TYR A 511 0.37 3.01 -18.01
C TYR A 511 -0.61 1.86 -18.24
N ALA A 512 -0.53 0.81 -17.44
CA ALA A 512 -1.54 -0.22 -17.40
C ALA A 512 -1.62 -0.84 -16.01
N TYR A 513 -2.82 -1.09 -15.56
CA TYR A 513 -3.09 -1.78 -14.29
C TYR A 513 -3.89 -3.05 -14.56
N TYR A 514 -3.75 -4.03 -13.65
CA TYR A 514 -4.58 -5.22 -13.66
C TYR A 514 -5.44 -5.29 -12.39
N ALA A 515 -6.67 -5.73 -12.57
CA ALA A 515 -7.68 -5.73 -11.54
C ALA A 515 -7.37 -6.74 -10.43
N SER A 516 -7.16 -6.27 -9.20
CA SER A 516 -7.04 -7.12 -8.01
C SER A 516 -8.40 -7.50 -7.42
N ASP A 517 -9.36 -6.59 -7.50
CA ASP A 517 -10.69 -6.67 -6.91
C ASP A 517 -11.62 -5.63 -7.52
N ASN A 518 -12.93 -5.76 -7.26
CA ASN A 518 -13.91 -4.74 -7.57
C ASN A 518 -14.50 -4.21 -6.24
N PRO A 519 -14.09 -3.00 -5.79
CA PRO A 519 -14.51 -2.47 -4.49
C PRO A 519 -16.00 -2.05 -4.44
N LEU A 520 -16.72 -2.06 -5.56
CA LEU A 520 -18.19 -1.87 -5.58
C LEU A 520 -18.94 -3.16 -5.24
N GLU A 521 -18.30 -4.32 -5.34
CA GLU A 521 -18.87 -5.59 -4.94
C GLU A 521 -18.84 -5.77 -3.42
N THR A 522 -19.77 -6.55 -2.89
CA THR A 522 -19.87 -6.80 -1.45
C THR A 522 -18.70 -7.66 -0.98
N GLY A 523 -18.02 -7.21 0.09
CA GLY A 523 -16.89 -7.91 0.69
C GLY A 523 -15.55 -7.75 -0.04
N SER A 524 -15.50 -6.94 -1.10
CA SER A 524 -14.29 -6.65 -1.84
C SER A 524 -13.66 -5.33 -1.34
N THR A 525 -12.35 -5.32 -1.13
CA THR A 525 -11.57 -4.12 -0.76
C THR A 525 -10.23 -4.14 -1.48
N LEU A 526 -9.65 -2.98 -1.80
CA LEU A 526 -8.32 -2.83 -2.44
C LEU A 526 -7.17 -3.62 -1.77
N SER A 527 -7.40 -4.13 -0.60
CA SER A 527 -6.40 -4.87 0.17
C SER A 527 -6.76 -6.35 0.39
N SER A 528 -7.75 -6.87 -0.30
CA SER A 528 -8.30 -8.22 -0.07
C SER A 528 -7.37 -9.39 -0.42
N GLY A 529 -6.12 -9.11 -0.82
CA GLY A 529 -5.08 -10.14 -0.95
C GLY A 529 -4.38 -10.16 -2.31
N GLY A 530 -3.38 -11.03 -2.42
CA GLY A 530 -2.69 -11.26 -3.69
C GLY A 530 -3.58 -12.01 -4.67
N LEU A 531 -3.37 -11.76 -5.97
CA LEU A 531 -4.04 -12.49 -7.04
C LEU A 531 -3.56 -13.95 -7.14
N GLY A 532 -2.43 -14.29 -6.49
CA GLY A 532 -1.82 -15.60 -6.68
C GLY A 532 -1.55 -15.89 -8.16
N LEU A 533 -1.83 -17.11 -8.61
CA LEU A 533 -1.60 -17.50 -10.00
C LEU A 533 -2.50 -16.75 -11.00
N THR A 534 -3.67 -16.26 -10.59
CA THR A 534 -4.54 -15.48 -11.48
C THR A 534 -3.94 -14.13 -11.89
N GLY A 535 -2.96 -13.62 -11.13
CA GLY A 535 -2.21 -12.41 -11.46
C GLY A 535 -1.11 -12.61 -12.51
N VAL A 536 -0.73 -13.85 -12.81
CA VAL A 536 0.37 -14.14 -13.75
C VAL A 536 0.00 -13.67 -15.17
N LYS A 537 -1.17 -14.08 -15.66
CA LYS A 537 -1.61 -13.71 -17.03
C LYS A 537 -1.57 -12.21 -17.28
N PRO A 538 -2.30 -11.37 -16.52
CA PRO A 538 -2.32 -9.93 -16.78
C PRO A 538 -0.95 -9.27 -16.58
N THR A 539 -0.18 -9.68 -15.57
CA THR A 539 1.16 -9.14 -15.30
C THR A 539 2.08 -9.33 -16.51
N TYR A 540 2.19 -10.56 -17.02
CA TYR A 540 3.09 -10.84 -18.14
C TYR A 540 2.58 -10.29 -19.46
N LEU A 541 1.26 -10.21 -19.67
CA LEU A 541 0.69 -9.57 -20.85
C LEU A 541 1.02 -8.07 -20.89
N ILE A 542 0.81 -7.35 -19.79
CA ILE A 542 1.15 -5.92 -19.72
C ILE A 542 2.65 -5.72 -19.92
N THR A 543 3.49 -6.55 -19.27
CA THR A 543 4.95 -6.49 -19.43
C THR A 543 5.36 -6.69 -20.89
N LEU A 544 4.76 -7.67 -21.59
CA LEU A 544 5.01 -7.88 -23.02
C LEU A 544 4.69 -6.61 -23.83
N ARG A 545 3.51 -6.04 -23.64
CA ARG A 545 3.08 -4.84 -24.38
C ARG A 545 3.95 -3.62 -24.10
N ILE A 546 4.38 -3.42 -22.86
CA ILE A 546 5.34 -2.35 -22.51
C ILE A 546 6.67 -2.58 -23.24
N LEU A 547 7.24 -3.78 -23.18
CA LEU A 547 8.51 -4.08 -23.83
C LEU A 547 8.41 -4.01 -25.36
N GLU A 548 7.31 -4.42 -25.97
CA GLU A 548 7.06 -4.22 -27.41
C GLU A 548 7.07 -2.74 -27.83
N LYS A 549 6.55 -1.83 -26.98
CA LYS A 549 6.61 -0.38 -27.26
C LYS A 549 8.03 0.17 -27.10
N ILE A 550 8.83 -0.37 -26.19
CA ILE A 550 10.21 0.06 -25.95
C ILE A 550 11.16 -0.45 -27.04
N LEU A 551 10.96 -1.68 -27.51
CA LEU A 551 11.86 -2.40 -28.42
C LEU A 551 11.51 -2.23 -29.92
N LYS A 552 10.52 -1.41 -30.22
CA LYS A 552 10.15 -1.04 -31.60
C LYS A 552 11.03 0.05 -32.17
#